data_77ced63d1e6b5873df54738e3a13f440
#
_entry.id   77ced63d1e6b5873df54738e3a13f440
#
_cell.length_a   1.000
_cell.length_b   1.000
_cell.length_c   1.000
_cell.angle_alpha   90.00
_cell.angle_beta   90.00
_cell.angle_gamma   90.00
#
_symmetry.space_group_name_H-M   'P 1'
#
loop_
_entity.id
_entity.type
_entity.pdbx_description
1 polymer ?
#
loop_
_entity_poly.entity_id
_entity_poly.type
_entity_poly.pdbx_seq_one_letter_code
_entity_poly.pdbx_strand_id
1 'polypeptide(L)'
;MNIKNNHLVIMAGGVGSRFWPMSTPDYPKQFIDVLGCGRTLIQLTADRFQGICPPENIWVVTSEKYADTVKEQLPDIADDHILREPCRRNTAPCIAYVSWKIKARNPKANMVVTPSDHIVMNIAEFQRVINSAMNFTADSDAILTLGMKPTRPETGYGYIEADLSVPSTANKEVFRVYFFKEKPDLETARRYIQKNNFFWNAGIFVWNVNTVVNALRVYQPAISKVFERLLPYYYTDKEQEMIDRNFPLCENISVDYAIMEKADEIFVLPASFGWSDLGTWGSLHENLPKDAHNNTQIGENIKLYETRNCVIHTTQEKRVVVQGLDGYIVAEKNNTLLICRLSEEQRIKEFSAE
;
A
#
# COMPACT_ATOMS: atom_id res chain seq x y z
N MET A 1 -24.48 -4.95 -9.62
CA MET A 1 -23.26 -5.75 -9.38
C MET A 1 -23.45 -6.64 -8.17
N ASN A 2 -22.99 -7.86 -8.23
CA ASN A 2 -23.02 -8.74 -7.04
C ASN A 2 -21.75 -8.53 -6.22
N ILE A 3 -21.78 -7.56 -5.29
CA ILE A 3 -20.64 -7.23 -4.41
C ILE A 3 -20.20 -8.39 -3.52
N LYS A 4 -21.02 -9.47 -3.42
CA LYS A 4 -20.71 -10.65 -2.59
C LYS A 4 -19.43 -11.36 -2.98
N ASN A 5 -18.98 -11.20 -4.22
CA ASN A 5 -17.72 -11.77 -4.69
C ASN A 5 -16.54 -10.80 -4.62
N ASN A 6 -16.75 -9.55 -4.17
CA ASN A 6 -15.68 -8.58 -4.01
C ASN A 6 -14.92 -8.85 -2.72
N HIS A 7 -13.60 -8.98 -2.82
CA HIS A 7 -12.70 -9.21 -1.71
C HIS A 7 -11.66 -8.08 -1.62
N LEU A 8 -11.48 -7.54 -0.43
CA LEU A 8 -10.39 -6.61 -0.11
C LEU A 8 -9.24 -7.40 0.51
N VAL A 9 -8.04 -7.21 0.00
CA VAL A 9 -6.80 -7.73 0.58
C VAL A 9 -5.90 -6.56 0.96
N ILE A 10 -5.61 -6.41 2.24
CA ILE A 10 -4.73 -5.39 2.80
C ILE A 10 -3.37 -6.03 3.09
N MET A 11 -2.31 -5.57 2.42
CA MET A 11 -0.94 -6.01 2.67
C MET A 11 -0.33 -5.16 3.78
N ALA A 12 -0.08 -5.75 4.95
CA ALA A 12 0.37 -5.06 6.17
C ALA A 12 1.72 -5.58 6.71
N GLY A 13 2.63 -6.02 5.83
CA GLY A 13 3.95 -6.58 6.21
C GLY A 13 5.11 -5.56 6.25
N GLY A 14 4.88 -4.29 5.93
CA GLY A 14 5.90 -3.24 5.90
C GLY A 14 6.41 -2.82 7.28
N VAL A 15 7.65 -2.30 7.38
CA VAL A 15 8.26 -1.82 8.64
C VAL A 15 8.19 -0.30 8.79
N GLY A 16 8.11 0.45 7.70
CA GLY A 16 7.93 1.90 7.70
C GLY A 16 8.95 2.72 8.48
N SER A 17 10.24 2.32 8.49
CA SER A 17 11.30 2.86 9.35
C SER A 17 11.64 4.36 9.16
N ARG A 18 11.19 4.97 8.06
CA ARG A 18 11.50 6.39 7.75
C ARG A 18 10.72 7.40 8.59
N PHE A 19 9.66 6.96 9.28
CA PHE A 19 8.86 7.80 10.19
C PHE A 19 9.33 7.73 11.64
N TRP A 20 10.56 7.26 11.88
CA TRP A 20 11.12 7.31 13.23
C TRP A 20 11.15 8.77 13.76
N PRO A 21 10.86 9.04 15.04
CA PRO A 21 10.57 8.10 16.14
C PRO A 21 9.10 7.62 16.19
N MET A 22 8.23 8.07 15.27
CA MET A 22 6.82 7.67 15.25
C MET A 22 6.64 6.19 14.96
N SER A 23 7.38 5.66 13.96
CA SER A 23 7.39 4.24 13.62
C SER A 23 8.67 3.55 14.10
N THR A 24 8.52 2.32 14.55
CA THR A 24 9.62 1.42 14.95
C THR A 24 9.42 0.04 14.32
N PRO A 25 10.44 -0.85 14.34
CA PRO A 25 10.25 -2.24 13.90
C PRO A 25 9.22 -3.03 14.71
N ASP A 26 8.90 -2.58 15.94
CA ASP A 26 7.87 -3.19 16.78
C ASP A 26 6.49 -2.59 16.53
N TYR A 27 6.42 -1.35 16.07
CA TYR A 27 5.17 -0.64 15.80
C TYR A 27 5.27 0.14 14.47
N PRO A 28 5.11 -0.54 13.33
CA PRO A 28 5.25 0.03 12.00
C PRO A 28 4.24 1.13 11.66
N LYS A 29 4.56 1.91 10.63
CA LYS A 29 3.81 3.07 10.16
C LYS A 29 2.31 2.81 9.97
N GLN A 30 1.93 1.65 9.43
CA GLN A 30 0.52 1.31 9.17
C GLN A 30 -0.35 1.26 10.43
N PHE A 31 0.23 1.05 11.59
CA PHE A 31 -0.48 0.97 12.87
C PHE A 31 -0.51 2.30 13.63
N ILE A 32 -0.04 3.39 13.02
CA ILE A 32 0.08 4.71 13.65
C ILE A 32 -0.95 5.67 13.04
N ASP A 33 -1.51 6.53 13.88
CA ASP A 33 -2.21 7.74 13.45
C ASP A 33 -1.20 8.82 13.03
N VAL A 34 -0.68 8.68 11.81
CA VAL A 34 0.31 9.61 11.24
C VAL A 34 -0.32 10.97 10.91
N LEU A 35 -1.63 10.99 10.70
CA LEU A 35 -2.37 12.19 10.28
C LEU A 35 -2.94 12.98 11.47
N GLY A 36 -2.93 12.42 12.67
CA GLY A 36 -3.52 13.04 13.86
C GLY A 36 -5.05 13.12 13.81
N CYS A 37 -5.71 12.23 13.10
CA CYS A 37 -7.17 12.22 12.90
C CYS A 37 -7.92 11.19 13.77
N GLY A 38 -7.23 10.53 14.70
CA GLY A 38 -7.80 9.50 15.57
C GLY A 38 -7.92 8.12 14.91
N ARG A 39 -7.38 7.94 13.70
CA ARG A 39 -7.41 6.67 12.95
C ARG A 39 -6.02 6.32 12.43
N THR A 40 -5.61 5.06 12.56
CA THR A 40 -4.36 4.56 12.01
C THR A 40 -4.46 4.34 10.49
N LEU A 41 -3.33 4.26 9.79
CA LEU A 41 -3.34 4.10 8.34
C LEU A 41 -4.03 2.82 7.88
N ILE A 42 -3.88 1.71 8.60
CA ILE A 42 -4.58 0.46 8.27
C ILE A 42 -6.09 0.58 8.47
N GLN A 43 -6.54 1.31 9.51
CA GLN A 43 -7.95 1.61 9.74
C GLN A 43 -8.51 2.49 8.62
N LEU A 44 -7.82 3.58 8.27
CA LEU A 44 -8.19 4.44 7.13
C LEU A 44 -8.23 3.65 5.82
N THR A 45 -7.34 2.65 5.68
CA THR A 45 -7.34 1.78 4.51
C THR A 45 -8.59 0.90 4.47
N ALA A 46 -8.97 0.27 5.56
CA ALA A 46 -10.20 -0.53 5.62
C ALA A 46 -11.46 0.35 5.42
N ASP A 47 -11.53 1.51 6.08
CA ASP A 47 -12.68 2.42 6.03
C ASP A 47 -13.03 2.88 4.60
N ARG A 48 -12.03 3.17 3.77
CA ARG A 48 -12.26 3.66 2.38
C ARG A 48 -12.89 2.64 1.45
N PHE A 49 -12.90 1.34 1.82
CA PHE A 49 -13.53 0.27 1.05
C PHE A 49 -14.95 -0.09 1.51
N GLN A 50 -15.49 0.63 2.51
CA GLN A 50 -16.88 0.42 2.93
C GLN A 50 -17.85 0.59 1.76
N GLY A 51 -18.77 -0.37 1.61
CA GLY A 51 -19.74 -0.41 0.51
C GLY A 51 -19.19 -0.96 -0.82
N ILE A 52 -17.89 -1.25 -0.94
CA ILE A 52 -17.26 -1.87 -2.13
C ILE A 52 -17.07 -3.36 -1.91
N CYS A 53 -16.51 -3.73 -0.76
CA CYS A 53 -16.32 -5.12 -0.36
C CYS A 53 -17.15 -5.40 0.91
N PRO A 54 -17.84 -6.54 1.00
CA PRO A 54 -18.52 -6.94 2.23
C PRO A 54 -17.52 -7.09 3.39
N PRO A 55 -17.90 -6.76 4.65
CA PRO A 55 -17.00 -6.91 5.79
C PRO A 55 -16.44 -8.34 5.95
N GLU A 56 -17.24 -9.35 5.66
CA GLU A 56 -16.84 -10.76 5.67
C GLU A 56 -15.84 -11.14 4.58
N ASN A 57 -15.53 -10.25 3.64
CA ASN A 57 -14.56 -10.47 2.56
C ASN A 57 -13.32 -9.57 2.70
N ILE A 58 -13.06 -9.02 3.88
CA ILE A 58 -11.86 -8.25 4.16
C ILE A 58 -10.78 -9.18 4.72
N TRP A 59 -9.60 -9.13 4.12
CA TRP A 59 -8.44 -9.95 4.44
C TRP A 59 -7.24 -9.05 4.75
N VAL A 60 -6.47 -9.44 5.76
CA VAL A 60 -5.18 -8.78 6.04
C VAL A 60 -4.08 -9.83 5.98
N VAL A 61 -3.04 -9.55 5.18
CA VAL A 61 -1.82 -10.38 5.18
C VAL A 61 -0.73 -9.59 5.88
N THR A 62 -0.19 -10.16 6.95
CA THR A 62 0.78 -9.49 7.81
C THR A 62 1.82 -10.48 8.36
N SER A 63 2.92 -9.97 8.93
CA SER A 63 3.83 -10.80 9.70
C SER A 63 3.13 -11.34 10.95
N GLU A 64 3.43 -12.57 11.36
CA GLU A 64 2.93 -13.13 12.61
C GLU A 64 3.12 -12.19 13.81
N LYS A 65 4.23 -11.46 13.85
CA LYS A 65 4.54 -10.46 14.88
C LYS A 65 3.45 -9.38 15.05
N TYR A 66 2.73 -9.04 13.97
CA TYR A 66 1.78 -7.93 13.97
C TYR A 66 0.31 -8.38 13.97
N ALA A 67 0.06 -9.67 13.98
CA ALA A 67 -1.31 -10.22 13.88
C ALA A 67 -2.23 -9.72 15.00
N ASP A 68 -1.74 -9.67 16.22
CA ASP A 68 -2.49 -9.20 17.38
C ASP A 68 -2.80 -7.70 17.27
N THR A 69 -1.85 -6.88 16.79
CA THR A 69 -2.09 -5.46 16.53
C THR A 69 -3.13 -5.24 15.43
N VAL A 70 -3.12 -6.08 14.37
CA VAL A 70 -4.17 -6.05 13.35
C VAL A 70 -5.53 -6.35 13.96
N LYS A 71 -5.64 -7.39 14.80
CA LYS A 71 -6.89 -7.77 15.47
C LYS A 71 -7.40 -6.69 16.42
N GLU A 72 -6.49 -6.02 17.13
CA GLU A 72 -6.84 -4.88 18.00
C GLU A 72 -7.40 -3.70 17.20
N GLN A 73 -6.76 -3.35 16.07
CA GLN A 73 -7.14 -2.19 15.28
C GLN A 73 -8.30 -2.43 14.32
N LEU A 74 -8.51 -3.67 13.90
CA LEU A 74 -9.58 -4.10 12.99
C LEU A 74 -10.37 -5.28 13.63
N PRO A 75 -11.06 -5.06 14.76
CA PRO A 75 -11.67 -6.12 15.56
C PRO A 75 -12.76 -6.92 14.83
N ASP A 76 -13.38 -6.31 13.81
CA ASP A 76 -14.47 -6.93 13.05
C ASP A 76 -13.97 -7.94 12.01
N ILE A 77 -12.65 -8.01 11.74
CA ILE A 77 -12.08 -9.00 10.82
C ILE A 77 -12.00 -10.36 11.51
N ALA A 78 -12.51 -11.39 10.83
CA ALA A 78 -12.44 -12.78 11.32
C ALA A 78 -10.97 -13.23 11.46
N ASP A 79 -10.67 -14.04 12.47
CA ASP A 79 -9.30 -14.46 12.78
C ASP A 79 -8.67 -15.27 11.63
N ASP A 80 -9.45 -16.08 10.92
CA ASP A 80 -9.00 -16.83 9.74
C ASP A 80 -8.80 -15.95 8.48
N HIS A 81 -9.15 -14.66 8.56
CA HIS A 81 -8.87 -13.64 7.53
C HIS A 81 -7.63 -12.79 7.85
N ILE A 82 -7.01 -12.95 9.02
CA ILE A 82 -5.71 -12.37 9.34
C ILE A 82 -4.64 -13.43 9.04
N LEU A 83 -4.07 -13.34 7.85
CA LEU A 83 -3.07 -14.29 7.35
C LEU A 83 -1.69 -13.93 7.89
N ARG A 84 -1.04 -14.89 8.55
CA ARG A 84 0.23 -14.70 9.23
C ARG A 84 1.38 -15.26 8.41
N GLU A 85 2.25 -14.35 7.95
CA GLU A 85 3.49 -14.73 7.26
C GLU A 85 4.58 -15.03 8.28
N PRO A 86 5.19 -16.24 8.27
CA PRO A 86 6.24 -16.62 9.23
C PRO A 86 7.56 -15.88 8.97
N CYS A 87 7.77 -15.41 7.75
CA CYS A 87 8.94 -14.62 7.35
C CYS A 87 8.59 -13.69 6.18
N ARG A 88 9.45 -12.72 5.92
CA ARG A 88 9.26 -11.80 4.79
C ARG A 88 9.70 -12.43 3.49
N ARG A 89 8.82 -12.42 2.48
CA ARG A 89 9.08 -12.89 1.11
C ARG A 89 8.58 -11.91 0.05
N ASN A 90 8.35 -10.64 0.42
CA ASN A 90 7.83 -9.60 -0.45
C ASN A 90 6.39 -9.88 -0.93
N THR A 91 5.88 -9.11 -1.90
CA THR A 91 4.43 -9.06 -2.20
C THR A 91 3.91 -10.21 -3.06
N ALA A 92 4.75 -10.88 -3.87
CA ALA A 92 4.24 -11.99 -4.68
C ALA A 92 3.81 -13.22 -3.85
N PRO A 93 4.60 -13.73 -2.88
CA PRO A 93 4.14 -14.80 -1.99
C PRO A 93 2.98 -14.38 -1.08
N CYS A 94 2.96 -13.11 -0.62
CA CYS A 94 1.84 -12.52 0.12
C CYS A 94 0.53 -12.67 -0.65
N ILE A 95 0.51 -12.18 -1.89
CA ILE A 95 -0.65 -12.24 -2.78
C ILE A 95 -1.00 -13.70 -3.14
N ALA A 96 0.00 -14.54 -3.38
CA ALA A 96 -0.23 -15.95 -3.65
C ALA A 96 -0.96 -16.63 -2.48
N TYR A 97 -0.49 -16.47 -1.25
CA TYR A 97 -1.12 -17.07 -0.07
C TYR A 97 -2.61 -16.73 0.01
N VAL A 98 -2.95 -15.46 0.01
CA VAL A 98 -4.36 -15.04 0.12
C VAL A 98 -5.19 -15.46 -1.09
N SER A 99 -4.62 -15.44 -2.31
CA SER A 99 -5.34 -15.82 -3.52
C SER A 99 -5.74 -17.29 -3.54
N TRP A 100 -4.83 -18.20 -3.18
CA TRP A 100 -5.16 -19.63 -3.08
C TRP A 100 -6.17 -19.92 -1.97
N LYS A 101 -6.04 -19.26 -0.82
CA LYS A 101 -6.99 -19.41 0.28
C LYS A 101 -8.39 -18.91 -0.09
N ILE A 102 -8.52 -17.73 -0.68
CA ILE A 102 -9.81 -17.21 -1.16
C ILE A 102 -10.39 -18.14 -2.23
N LYS A 103 -9.59 -18.54 -3.23
CA LYS A 103 -10.03 -19.42 -4.31
C LYS A 103 -10.59 -20.74 -3.83
N ALA A 104 -10.05 -21.30 -2.74
CA ALA A 104 -10.51 -22.57 -2.18
C ALA A 104 -11.97 -22.52 -1.70
N ARG A 105 -12.47 -21.35 -1.27
CA ARG A 105 -13.90 -21.15 -0.88
C ARG A 105 -14.72 -20.39 -1.93
N ASN A 106 -14.11 -19.44 -2.62
CA ASN A 106 -14.81 -18.61 -3.62
C ASN A 106 -14.03 -18.54 -4.94
N PRO A 107 -14.24 -19.48 -5.87
CA PRO A 107 -13.58 -19.47 -7.18
C PRO A 107 -14.06 -18.35 -8.10
N LYS A 108 -15.10 -17.59 -7.69
CA LYS A 108 -15.63 -16.42 -8.42
C LYS A 108 -15.19 -15.10 -7.77
N ALA A 109 -14.27 -15.14 -6.82
CA ALA A 109 -13.80 -13.96 -6.12
C ALA A 109 -13.17 -12.95 -7.09
N ASN A 110 -13.55 -11.69 -6.94
CA ASN A 110 -12.91 -10.54 -7.57
C ASN A 110 -12.19 -9.76 -6.47
N MET A 111 -10.90 -9.52 -6.64
CA MET A 111 -10.04 -9.08 -5.56
C MET A 111 -9.46 -7.70 -5.86
N VAL A 112 -9.47 -6.83 -4.86
CA VAL A 112 -8.61 -5.64 -4.82
C VAL A 112 -7.55 -5.84 -3.75
N VAL A 113 -6.28 -5.70 -4.14
CA VAL A 113 -5.11 -5.82 -3.27
C VAL A 113 -4.51 -4.43 -3.08
N THR A 114 -4.31 -4.00 -1.86
CA THR A 114 -3.82 -2.66 -1.53
C THR A 114 -2.79 -2.68 -0.40
N PRO A 115 -1.78 -1.79 -0.41
CA PRO A 115 -0.96 -1.53 0.76
C PRO A 115 -1.80 -0.95 1.92
N SER A 116 -1.35 -1.18 3.15
CA SER A 116 -2.03 -0.73 4.38
C SER A 116 -1.67 0.69 4.82
N ASP A 117 -0.70 1.34 4.17
CA ASP A 117 0.01 2.50 4.71
C ASP A 117 0.05 3.72 3.76
N HIS A 118 -0.79 3.70 2.71
CA HIS A 118 -0.98 4.81 1.78
C HIS A 118 -2.13 5.71 2.20
N ILE A 119 -2.04 7.01 1.87
CA ILE A 119 -3.16 7.95 2.05
C ILE A 119 -3.91 8.20 0.74
N VAL A 120 -5.16 8.58 0.91
CA VAL A 120 -6.09 9.00 -0.13
C VAL A 120 -6.86 10.22 0.41
N MET A 121 -6.82 11.33 -0.32
CA MET A 121 -7.45 12.58 0.12
C MET A 121 -8.90 12.70 -0.32
N ASN A 122 -9.24 12.20 -1.50
CA ASN A 122 -10.61 12.20 -2.04
C ASN A 122 -11.20 10.79 -2.03
N ILE A 123 -11.88 10.45 -0.93
CA ILE A 123 -12.48 9.12 -0.72
C ILE A 123 -13.59 8.83 -1.74
N ALA A 124 -14.42 9.81 -2.09
CA ALA A 124 -15.50 9.61 -3.06
C ALA A 124 -14.96 9.25 -4.45
N GLU A 125 -13.94 9.96 -4.92
CA GLU A 125 -13.29 9.65 -6.21
C GLU A 125 -12.55 8.31 -6.14
N PHE A 126 -11.86 8.01 -5.03
CA PHE A 126 -11.26 6.70 -4.82
C PHE A 126 -12.28 5.56 -4.95
N GLN A 127 -13.43 5.67 -4.27
CA GLN A 127 -14.49 4.66 -4.33
C GLN A 127 -15.06 4.52 -5.75
N ARG A 128 -15.25 5.62 -6.47
CA ARG A 128 -15.67 5.59 -7.89
C ARG A 128 -14.68 4.80 -8.74
N VAL A 129 -13.38 5.11 -8.60
CA VAL A 129 -12.30 4.47 -9.36
C VAL A 129 -12.20 2.98 -9.04
N ILE A 130 -12.23 2.60 -7.76
CA ILE A 130 -12.19 1.20 -7.34
C ILE A 130 -13.42 0.43 -7.86
N ASN A 131 -14.62 1.00 -7.77
CA ASN A 131 -15.82 0.36 -8.34
C ASN A 131 -15.69 0.17 -9.86
N SER A 132 -15.14 1.16 -10.58
CA SER A 132 -14.87 1.05 -12.01
C SER A 132 -13.87 -0.08 -12.32
N ALA A 133 -12.79 -0.18 -11.54
CA ALA A 133 -11.78 -1.23 -11.65
C ALA A 133 -12.34 -2.64 -11.35
N MET A 134 -13.11 -2.77 -10.26
CA MET A 134 -13.77 -4.02 -9.88
C MET A 134 -14.77 -4.49 -10.93
N ASN A 135 -15.51 -3.54 -11.54
CA ASN A 135 -16.43 -3.85 -12.65
C ASN A 135 -15.69 -4.38 -13.87
N PHE A 136 -14.55 -3.80 -14.20
CA PHE A 136 -13.76 -4.19 -15.36
C PHE A 136 -13.16 -5.59 -15.24
N THR A 137 -12.74 -5.98 -14.03
CA THR A 137 -12.04 -7.26 -13.79
C THR A 137 -12.96 -8.41 -13.41
N ALA A 138 -14.23 -8.15 -13.06
CA ALA A 138 -15.14 -9.18 -12.53
C ALA A 138 -15.34 -10.37 -13.47
N ASP A 139 -15.50 -10.11 -14.76
CA ASP A 139 -15.78 -11.10 -15.80
C ASP A 139 -14.71 -11.10 -16.91
N SER A 140 -13.47 -10.70 -16.58
CA SER A 140 -12.36 -10.65 -17.52
C SER A 140 -11.08 -11.27 -16.93
N ASP A 141 -10.17 -11.72 -17.79
CA ASP A 141 -8.85 -12.20 -17.40
C ASP A 141 -7.81 -11.05 -17.24
N ALA A 142 -8.29 -9.80 -17.10
CA ALA A 142 -7.45 -8.64 -17.01
C ALA A 142 -6.75 -8.53 -15.65
N ILE A 143 -5.48 -8.15 -15.70
CA ILE A 143 -4.72 -7.61 -14.56
C ILE A 143 -4.83 -6.10 -14.63
N LEU A 144 -5.41 -5.46 -13.63
CA LEU A 144 -5.57 -4.01 -13.62
C LEU A 144 -4.82 -3.39 -12.44
N THR A 145 -4.13 -2.28 -12.70
CA THR A 145 -3.54 -1.44 -11.64
C THR A 145 -4.01 0.00 -11.76
N LEU A 146 -3.90 0.77 -10.66
CA LEU A 146 -4.20 2.19 -10.68
C LEU A 146 -2.95 3.00 -11.01
N GLY A 147 -3.09 3.96 -11.92
CA GLY A 147 -2.03 4.84 -12.38
C GLY A 147 -2.20 6.26 -11.87
N MET A 148 -1.21 6.77 -11.11
CA MET A 148 -1.20 8.15 -10.64
C MET A 148 -0.37 9.03 -11.56
N LYS A 149 -0.85 10.24 -11.90
CA LYS A 149 -0.07 11.15 -12.75
C LYS A 149 1.20 11.59 -12.03
N PRO A 150 2.39 11.39 -12.63
CA PRO A 150 3.65 11.81 -12.03
C PRO A 150 3.73 13.34 -11.91
N THR A 151 4.20 13.84 -10.77
CA THR A 151 4.43 15.27 -10.52
C THR A 151 5.91 15.60 -10.35
N ARG A 152 6.76 14.59 -10.14
CA ARG A 152 8.21 14.69 -9.97
C ARG A 152 8.90 13.40 -10.45
N PRO A 153 10.22 13.41 -10.71
CA PRO A 153 10.95 12.21 -11.12
C PRO A 153 11.27 11.32 -9.89
N GLU A 154 10.25 10.63 -9.38
CA GLU A 154 10.38 9.75 -8.21
C GLU A 154 11.04 8.42 -8.60
N THR A 155 12.10 8.03 -7.90
CA THR A 155 12.85 6.79 -8.16
C THR A 155 12.41 5.63 -7.26
N GLY A 156 11.55 5.89 -6.28
CA GLY A 156 11.00 4.90 -5.37
C GLY A 156 9.75 4.19 -5.88
N TYR A 157 9.19 4.63 -7.01
CA TYR A 157 7.93 4.10 -7.57
C TYR A 157 8.14 3.35 -8.87
N GLY A 158 7.21 2.44 -9.18
CA GLY A 158 7.03 1.88 -10.51
C GLY A 158 6.41 2.88 -11.47
N TYR A 159 6.80 2.81 -12.72
CA TYR A 159 6.26 3.62 -13.84
C TYR A 159 5.56 2.74 -14.85
N ILE A 160 4.41 3.22 -15.33
CA ILE A 160 3.52 2.53 -16.26
C ILE A 160 3.38 3.41 -17.51
N GLU A 161 3.74 2.89 -18.69
CA GLU A 161 3.43 3.53 -19.98
C GLU A 161 2.18 2.91 -20.58
N ALA A 162 1.19 3.73 -20.93
CA ALA A 162 -0.06 3.29 -21.50
C ALA A 162 -0.39 3.97 -22.84
N ASP A 163 -1.14 3.30 -23.71
CA ASP A 163 -1.68 3.90 -24.92
C ASP A 163 -3.01 4.61 -24.63
N LEU A 164 -2.93 5.90 -24.43
CA LEU A 164 -4.11 6.74 -24.20
C LEU A 164 -4.97 6.99 -25.45
N SER A 165 -4.49 6.62 -26.64
CA SER A 165 -5.26 6.75 -27.88
C SER A 165 -6.26 5.62 -28.08
N VAL A 166 -6.04 4.47 -27.44
CA VAL A 166 -6.88 3.26 -27.59
C VAL A 166 -7.41 2.82 -26.22
N PRO A 167 -8.52 3.43 -25.74
CA PRO A 167 -9.15 2.96 -24.51
C PRO A 167 -9.78 1.57 -24.70
N SER A 168 -9.90 0.82 -23.61
CA SER A 168 -10.56 -0.47 -23.62
C SER A 168 -12.01 -0.34 -24.10
N THR A 169 -12.49 -1.34 -24.85
CA THR A 169 -13.88 -1.38 -25.31
C THR A 169 -14.87 -1.55 -24.16
N ALA A 170 -14.46 -2.26 -23.12
CA ALA A 170 -15.29 -2.53 -21.94
C ALA A 170 -15.38 -1.34 -20.97
N ASN A 171 -14.33 -0.51 -20.91
CA ASN A 171 -14.29 0.70 -20.07
C ASN A 171 -13.38 1.75 -20.68
N LYS A 172 -13.96 2.92 -21.02
CA LYS A 172 -13.24 4.00 -21.73
C LYS A 172 -12.18 4.72 -20.88
N GLU A 173 -12.19 4.53 -19.55
CA GLU A 173 -11.18 5.06 -18.65
C GLU A 173 -9.99 4.10 -18.45
N VAL A 174 -10.06 2.86 -18.97
CA VAL A 174 -9.04 1.82 -18.82
C VAL A 174 -8.23 1.71 -20.11
N PHE A 175 -6.91 1.65 -19.96
CA PHE A 175 -5.96 1.60 -21.06
C PHE A 175 -5.02 0.41 -20.92
N ARG A 176 -4.59 -0.16 -22.05
CA ARG A 176 -3.59 -1.24 -22.06
C ARG A 176 -2.22 -0.68 -21.69
N VAL A 177 -1.50 -1.41 -20.84
CA VAL A 177 -0.11 -1.11 -20.49
C VAL A 177 0.83 -1.64 -21.58
N TYR A 178 1.71 -0.80 -22.06
CA TYR A 178 2.78 -1.19 -22.98
C TYR A 178 4.06 -1.55 -22.27
N PHE A 179 4.32 -0.85 -21.17
CA PHE A 179 5.56 -0.99 -20.47
C PHE A 179 5.37 -0.71 -18.98
N PHE A 180 6.01 -1.54 -18.17
CA PHE A 180 6.09 -1.37 -16.73
C PHE A 180 7.55 -1.40 -16.31
N LYS A 181 7.98 -0.45 -15.46
CA LYS A 181 9.32 -0.40 -14.92
C LYS A 181 9.32 -0.05 -13.45
N GLU A 182 9.76 -0.99 -12.63
CA GLU A 182 9.89 -0.76 -11.19
C GLU A 182 11.17 0.01 -10.89
N LYS A 183 11.04 1.09 -10.13
CA LYS A 183 12.13 1.91 -9.55
C LYS A 183 13.25 2.25 -10.55
N PRO A 184 12.97 3.06 -11.58
CA PRO A 184 13.97 3.49 -12.55
C PRO A 184 15.02 4.39 -11.90
N ASP A 185 16.16 4.57 -12.56
CA ASP A 185 17.10 5.63 -12.19
C ASP A 185 16.52 7.03 -12.44
N LEU A 186 17.16 8.05 -11.87
CA LEU A 186 16.68 9.44 -11.91
C LEU A 186 16.59 9.99 -13.34
N GLU A 187 17.55 9.66 -14.22
CA GLU A 187 17.56 10.13 -15.59
C GLU A 187 16.39 9.52 -16.38
N THR A 188 16.15 8.24 -16.18
CA THR A 188 15.02 7.53 -16.77
C THR A 188 13.69 8.06 -16.26
N ALA A 189 13.55 8.31 -14.95
CA ALA A 189 12.36 8.91 -14.37
C ALA A 189 12.09 10.32 -14.95
N ARG A 190 13.12 11.15 -15.13
CA ARG A 190 12.99 12.47 -15.79
C ARG A 190 12.48 12.36 -17.22
N ARG A 191 12.94 11.36 -17.98
CA ARG A 191 12.43 11.13 -19.36
C ARG A 191 10.97 10.70 -19.36
N TYR A 192 10.55 9.86 -18.40
CA TYR A 192 9.18 9.39 -18.32
C TYR A 192 8.18 10.50 -18.02
N ILE A 193 8.49 11.38 -17.07
CA ILE A 193 7.57 12.48 -16.72
C ILE A 193 7.40 13.54 -17.82
N GLN A 194 8.31 13.61 -18.79
CA GLN A 194 8.16 14.49 -19.95
C GLN A 194 7.11 13.99 -20.96
N LYS A 195 6.74 12.72 -20.88
CA LYS A 195 5.70 12.11 -21.69
C LYS A 195 4.38 12.11 -20.91
N ASN A 196 3.28 12.43 -21.57
CA ASN A 196 1.97 12.52 -20.93
C ASN A 196 1.27 11.15 -20.69
N ASN A 197 1.88 10.06 -21.15
CA ASN A 197 1.33 8.70 -21.10
C ASN A 197 1.99 7.81 -20.06
N PHE A 198 2.81 8.38 -19.16
CA PHE A 198 3.36 7.68 -18.02
C PHE A 198 2.60 7.97 -16.74
N PHE A 199 2.46 6.93 -15.90
CA PHE A 199 1.83 6.97 -14.60
C PHE A 199 2.71 6.31 -13.55
N TRP A 200 2.62 6.74 -12.30
CA TRP A 200 3.14 5.98 -11.17
C TRP A 200 2.22 4.81 -10.85
N ASN A 201 2.80 3.65 -10.56
CA ASN A 201 2.06 2.52 -10.02
C ASN A 201 1.68 2.80 -8.56
N ALA A 202 0.39 2.83 -8.27
CA ALA A 202 -0.10 3.04 -6.91
C ALA A 202 0.06 1.81 -6.00
N GLY A 203 0.50 0.67 -6.55
CA GLY A 203 0.57 -0.59 -5.79
C GLY A 203 -0.80 -1.15 -5.42
N ILE A 204 -1.86 -0.69 -6.09
CA ILE A 204 -3.24 -1.18 -5.94
C ILE A 204 -3.56 -2.01 -7.17
N PHE A 205 -3.81 -3.30 -6.98
CA PHE A 205 -4.08 -4.25 -8.05
C PHE A 205 -5.50 -4.79 -7.95
N VAL A 206 -6.14 -4.94 -9.11
CA VAL A 206 -7.50 -5.49 -9.19
C VAL A 206 -7.53 -6.60 -10.25
N TRP A 207 -8.04 -7.76 -9.88
CA TRP A 207 -8.16 -8.94 -10.72
C TRP A 207 -9.17 -9.94 -10.15
N ASN A 208 -9.72 -10.82 -10.96
CA ASN A 208 -10.38 -11.99 -10.42
C ASN A 208 -9.36 -13.03 -9.92
N VAL A 209 -9.76 -13.87 -8.99
CA VAL A 209 -8.87 -14.85 -8.34
C VAL A 209 -8.23 -15.84 -9.31
N ASN A 210 -8.92 -16.17 -10.43
CA ASN A 210 -8.38 -17.07 -11.43
C ASN A 210 -7.28 -16.42 -12.25
N THR A 211 -7.44 -15.13 -12.59
CA THR A 211 -6.44 -14.35 -13.32
C THR A 211 -5.12 -14.32 -12.55
N VAL A 212 -5.13 -13.93 -11.28
CA VAL A 212 -3.88 -13.84 -10.49
C VAL A 212 -3.25 -15.21 -10.23
N VAL A 213 -4.06 -16.24 -9.96
CA VAL A 213 -3.57 -17.62 -9.79
C VAL A 213 -2.93 -18.14 -11.08
N ASN A 214 -3.56 -17.89 -12.24
CA ASN A 214 -3.01 -18.29 -13.53
C ASN A 214 -1.73 -17.50 -13.87
N ALA A 215 -1.70 -16.19 -13.61
CA ALA A 215 -0.49 -15.39 -13.78
C ALA A 215 0.67 -15.92 -12.92
N LEU A 216 0.42 -16.25 -11.65
CA LEU A 216 1.41 -16.86 -10.78
C LEU A 216 1.87 -18.23 -11.28
N ARG A 217 0.98 -19.05 -11.83
CA ARG A 217 1.35 -20.36 -12.46
C ARG A 217 2.29 -20.18 -13.63
N VAL A 218 2.04 -19.18 -14.47
CA VAL A 218 2.83 -18.92 -15.68
C VAL A 218 4.17 -18.28 -15.32
N TYR A 219 4.15 -17.22 -14.53
CA TYR A 219 5.34 -16.38 -14.30
C TYR A 219 6.13 -16.75 -13.05
N GLN A 220 5.49 -17.46 -12.08
CA GLN A 220 6.08 -17.87 -10.80
C GLN A 220 5.71 -19.32 -10.43
N PRO A 221 6.06 -20.32 -11.25
CA PRO A 221 5.63 -21.70 -11.05
C PRO A 221 6.15 -22.32 -9.74
N ALA A 222 7.31 -21.86 -9.23
CA ALA A 222 7.84 -22.33 -7.95
C ALA A 222 6.96 -21.87 -6.77
N ILE A 223 6.54 -20.59 -6.75
CA ILE A 223 5.62 -20.03 -5.74
C ILE A 223 4.25 -20.74 -5.84
N SER A 224 3.72 -20.91 -7.05
CA SER A 224 2.45 -21.60 -7.28
C SER A 224 2.43 -23.02 -6.71
N LYS A 225 3.49 -23.79 -6.95
CA LYS A 225 3.60 -25.17 -6.42
C LYS A 225 3.56 -25.23 -4.90
N VAL A 226 4.10 -24.22 -4.20
CA VAL A 226 4.03 -24.13 -2.75
C VAL A 226 2.56 -24.05 -2.30
N PHE A 227 1.82 -23.08 -2.85
CA PHE A 227 0.44 -22.83 -2.38
C PHE A 227 -0.57 -23.86 -2.92
N GLU A 228 -0.31 -24.49 -4.06
CA GLU A 228 -1.13 -25.61 -4.56
C GLU A 228 -1.04 -26.85 -3.65
N ARG A 229 0.13 -27.15 -3.10
CA ARG A 229 0.30 -28.23 -2.11
C ARG A 229 -0.43 -27.94 -0.81
N LEU A 230 -0.72 -26.69 -0.51
CA LEU A 230 -1.41 -26.27 0.69
C LEU A 230 -2.95 -26.32 0.57
N LEU A 231 -3.50 -26.55 -0.62
CA LEU A 231 -4.95 -26.62 -0.85
C LEU A 231 -5.72 -27.53 0.15
N PRO A 232 -5.23 -28.74 0.52
CA PRO A 232 -5.93 -29.60 1.47
C PRO A 232 -5.94 -29.07 2.91
N TYR A 233 -5.11 -28.10 3.23
CA TYR A 233 -4.90 -27.61 4.59
C TYR A 233 -5.59 -26.28 4.88
N TYR A 234 -5.96 -25.50 3.86
CA TYR A 234 -6.68 -24.23 4.07
C TYR A 234 -7.96 -24.47 4.87
N TYR A 235 -8.20 -23.59 5.82
CA TYR A 235 -9.36 -23.64 6.73
C TYR A 235 -9.39 -24.88 7.65
N THR A 236 -8.24 -25.49 7.90
CA THR A 236 -8.09 -26.57 8.88
C THR A 236 -7.13 -26.13 10.00
N ASP A 237 -7.14 -26.84 11.11
CA ASP A 237 -6.23 -26.59 12.25
C ASP A 237 -4.75 -26.72 11.89
N LYS A 238 -4.43 -27.37 10.75
CA LYS A 238 -3.05 -27.55 10.25
C LYS A 238 -2.59 -26.44 9.31
N GLU A 239 -3.45 -25.49 8.97
CA GLU A 239 -3.11 -24.46 7.98
C GLU A 239 -1.85 -23.71 8.38
N GLN A 240 -1.81 -23.09 9.57
CA GLN A 240 -0.67 -22.27 9.97
C GLN A 240 0.63 -23.09 10.03
N GLU A 241 0.60 -24.30 10.59
CA GLU A 241 1.76 -25.20 10.63
C GLU A 241 2.32 -25.47 9.23
N MET A 242 1.43 -25.68 8.27
CA MET A 242 1.83 -25.96 6.88
C MET A 242 2.33 -24.70 6.17
N ILE A 243 1.77 -23.53 6.47
CA ILE A 243 2.29 -22.23 5.99
C ILE A 243 3.69 -22.00 6.56
N ASP A 244 3.91 -22.18 7.86
CA ASP A 244 5.21 -21.97 8.52
C ASP A 244 6.33 -22.82 7.91
N ARG A 245 6.02 -24.02 7.49
CA ARG A 245 6.98 -24.93 6.85
C ARG A 245 7.26 -24.60 5.38
N ASN A 246 6.26 -24.14 4.64
CA ASN A 246 6.35 -24.06 3.18
C ASN A 246 6.55 -22.62 2.68
N PHE A 247 5.99 -21.60 3.34
CA PHE A 247 6.13 -20.19 2.93
C PHE A 247 7.60 -19.73 2.83
N PRO A 248 8.53 -20.14 3.75
CA PRO A 248 9.95 -19.80 3.63
C PRO A 248 10.64 -20.31 2.38
N LEU A 249 10.06 -21.30 1.69
CA LEU A 249 10.58 -21.84 0.43
C LEU A 249 10.29 -20.94 -0.78
N CYS A 250 9.39 -19.97 -0.63
CA CYS A 250 9.08 -19.02 -1.69
C CYS A 250 10.24 -18.09 -1.98
N GLU A 251 10.41 -17.74 -3.25
CA GLU A 251 11.32 -16.68 -3.67
C GLU A 251 10.91 -15.35 -3.04
N ASN A 252 11.89 -14.53 -2.63
CA ASN A 252 11.68 -13.21 -2.12
C ASN A 252 11.58 -12.21 -3.28
N ILE A 253 10.38 -12.03 -3.82
CA ILE A 253 10.11 -11.22 -5.01
C ILE A 253 8.81 -10.42 -4.88
N SER A 254 8.80 -9.16 -5.35
CA SER A 254 7.57 -8.39 -5.42
C SER A 254 6.69 -8.80 -6.60
N VAL A 255 5.39 -8.55 -6.50
CA VAL A 255 4.43 -8.78 -7.58
C VAL A 255 4.77 -7.97 -8.83
N ASP A 256 5.40 -6.82 -8.64
CA ASP A 256 5.84 -5.94 -9.71
C ASP A 256 6.85 -6.64 -10.61
N TYR A 257 7.91 -7.21 -10.05
CA TYR A 257 8.90 -8.03 -10.79
C TYR A 257 8.38 -9.42 -11.15
N ALA A 258 7.51 -9.99 -10.32
CA ALA A 258 7.03 -11.34 -10.53
C ALA A 258 6.05 -11.46 -11.69
N ILE A 259 5.16 -10.47 -11.83
CA ILE A 259 4.03 -10.46 -12.76
C ILE A 259 4.02 -9.20 -13.62
N MET A 260 4.02 -7.98 -13.01
CA MET A 260 3.73 -6.74 -13.71
C MET A 260 4.76 -6.38 -14.81
N GLU A 261 6.03 -6.71 -14.63
CA GLU A 261 7.06 -6.52 -15.69
C GLU A 261 7.02 -7.61 -16.77
N LYS A 262 6.22 -8.68 -16.63
CA LYS A 262 6.26 -9.88 -17.50
C LYS A 262 4.95 -10.17 -18.23
N ALA A 263 3.83 -9.80 -17.66
CA ALA A 263 2.53 -10.15 -18.20
C ALA A 263 2.12 -9.23 -19.36
N ASP A 264 1.49 -9.80 -20.39
CA ASP A 264 1.09 -9.07 -21.60
C ASP A 264 -0.27 -8.39 -21.50
N GLU A 265 -1.18 -8.92 -20.68
CA GLU A 265 -2.57 -8.43 -20.53
C GLU A 265 -2.75 -7.60 -19.26
N ILE A 266 -1.94 -6.52 -19.15
CA ILE A 266 -2.03 -5.56 -18.06
C ILE A 266 -2.75 -4.31 -18.53
N PHE A 267 -3.60 -3.80 -17.66
CA PHE A 267 -4.35 -2.57 -17.87
C PHE A 267 -4.09 -1.58 -16.75
N VAL A 268 -4.18 -0.30 -17.06
CA VAL A 268 -4.10 0.80 -16.11
C VAL A 268 -5.38 1.62 -16.16
N LEU A 269 -5.89 1.97 -14.98
CA LEU A 269 -6.92 2.98 -14.79
C LEU A 269 -6.28 4.24 -14.20
N PRO A 270 -6.06 5.29 -15.01
CA PRO A 270 -5.57 6.56 -14.51
C PRO A 270 -6.52 7.15 -13.47
N ALA A 271 -5.98 7.66 -12.38
CA ALA A 271 -6.77 8.16 -11.27
C ALA A 271 -6.15 9.41 -10.64
N SER A 272 -6.99 10.24 -10.01
CA SER A 272 -6.60 11.48 -9.35
C SER A 272 -7.43 11.71 -8.10
N PHE A 273 -7.10 10.98 -7.02
CA PHE A 273 -7.79 11.07 -5.74
C PHE A 273 -6.86 11.55 -4.60
N GLY A 274 -5.74 12.20 -4.92
CA GLY A 274 -4.80 12.66 -3.90
C GLY A 274 -4.10 11.50 -3.19
N TRP A 275 -3.43 10.64 -3.96
CA TRP A 275 -2.69 9.50 -3.46
C TRP A 275 -1.26 9.87 -3.06
N SER A 276 -0.80 9.30 -1.94
CA SER A 276 0.62 9.25 -1.57
C SER A 276 0.92 7.97 -0.80
N ASP A 277 2.12 7.42 -1.02
CA ASP A 277 2.62 6.29 -0.24
C ASP A 277 3.10 6.68 1.17
N LEU A 278 3.11 7.99 1.48
CA LEU A 278 3.69 8.52 2.70
C LEU A 278 5.07 7.91 3.01
N GLY A 279 5.95 7.90 2.02
CA GLY A 279 7.26 7.27 2.15
C GLY A 279 8.21 7.99 3.08
N THR A 280 8.01 9.30 3.31
CA THR A 280 8.91 10.18 4.05
C THR A 280 8.16 11.31 4.77
N TRP A 281 8.84 12.03 5.68
CA TRP A 281 8.34 13.26 6.31
C TRP A 281 8.05 14.36 5.29
N GLY A 282 8.86 14.45 4.23
CA GLY A 282 8.62 15.37 3.12
C GLY A 282 7.31 15.06 2.40
N SER A 283 7.01 13.80 2.14
CA SER A 283 5.73 13.41 1.54
C SER A 283 4.55 13.70 2.47
N LEU A 284 4.72 13.60 3.79
CA LEU A 284 3.71 14.02 4.76
C LEU A 284 3.49 15.53 4.68
N HIS A 285 4.58 16.32 4.65
CA HIS A 285 4.52 17.76 4.50
C HIS A 285 3.81 18.17 3.19
N GLU A 286 4.12 17.53 2.06
CA GLU A 286 3.50 17.83 0.76
C GLU A 286 1.97 17.65 0.77
N ASN A 287 1.48 16.63 1.47
CA ASN A 287 0.08 16.19 1.38
C ASN A 287 -0.84 16.71 2.48
N LEU A 288 -0.31 17.23 3.60
CA LEU A 288 -1.12 17.75 4.69
C LEU A 288 -1.34 19.28 4.60
N PRO A 289 -2.39 19.80 5.24
CA PRO A 289 -2.62 21.23 5.37
C PRO A 289 -1.43 21.96 6.00
N LYS A 290 -1.19 23.19 5.56
CA LYS A 290 -0.10 24.04 6.01
C LYS A 290 -0.62 25.35 6.59
N ASP A 291 0.09 25.88 7.58
CA ASP A 291 -0.16 27.22 8.08
C ASP A 291 0.37 28.30 7.09
N ALA A 292 0.19 29.57 7.43
CA ALA A 292 0.61 30.70 6.62
C ALA A 292 2.13 30.77 6.35
N HIS A 293 2.93 30.02 7.11
CA HIS A 293 4.39 29.96 7.00
C HIS A 293 4.89 28.61 6.42
N ASN A 294 3.98 27.88 5.78
CA ASN A 294 4.25 26.57 5.16
C ASN A 294 4.69 25.50 6.17
N ASN A 295 4.19 25.53 7.42
CA ASN A 295 4.43 24.46 8.37
C ASN A 295 3.26 23.48 8.40
N THR A 296 3.57 22.19 8.55
CA THR A 296 2.61 21.12 8.85
C THR A 296 2.67 20.82 10.34
N GLN A 297 1.52 20.85 11.02
CA GLN A 297 1.42 20.64 12.44
C GLN A 297 0.48 19.46 12.73
N ILE A 298 0.94 18.48 13.49
CA ILE A 298 0.18 17.31 13.95
C ILE A 298 0.37 17.21 15.47
N GLY A 299 -0.69 17.50 16.21
CA GLY A 299 -0.72 17.63 17.66
C GLY A 299 -1.54 18.86 18.08
N GLU A 300 -2.08 18.84 19.31
CA GLU A 300 -3.01 19.88 19.78
C GLU A 300 -2.31 21.10 20.41
N ASN A 301 -1.15 20.91 21.04
CA ASN A 301 -0.48 21.92 21.86
C ASN A 301 0.83 22.42 21.24
N ILE A 302 0.78 22.84 19.96
CA ILE A 302 1.94 23.35 19.21
C ILE A 302 1.86 24.87 19.11
N LYS A 303 2.97 25.57 19.42
CA LYS A 303 3.14 27.01 19.20
C LYS A 303 4.42 27.27 18.41
N LEU A 304 4.28 27.98 17.29
CA LEU A 304 5.38 28.30 16.39
C LEU A 304 5.63 29.82 16.38
N TYR A 305 6.89 30.20 16.51
CA TYR A 305 7.37 31.57 16.40
C TYR A 305 8.49 31.62 15.37
N GLU A 306 8.42 32.51 14.38
CA GLU A 306 9.47 32.70 13.36
C GLU A 306 9.90 31.36 12.71
N THR A 307 9.00 30.39 12.63
CA THR A 307 9.24 29.02 12.15
C THR A 307 8.53 28.82 10.82
N ARG A 308 9.22 28.22 9.83
CA ARG A 308 8.68 28.04 8.49
C ARG A 308 9.18 26.74 7.82
N ASN A 309 8.42 26.24 6.85
CA ASN A 309 8.75 25.05 6.06
C ASN A 309 9.04 23.80 6.92
N CYS A 310 8.42 23.69 8.09
CA CYS A 310 8.69 22.64 9.07
C CYS A 310 7.55 21.63 9.15
N VAL A 311 7.91 20.42 9.59
CA VAL A 311 6.95 19.39 10.01
C VAL A 311 7.08 19.18 11.50
N ILE A 312 6.03 19.48 12.26
CA ILE A 312 5.99 19.27 13.69
C ILE A 312 4.94 18.20 14.00
N HIS A 313 5.39 17.07 14.53
CA HIS A 313 4.54 15.95 14.91
C HIS A 313 4.78 15.57 16.36
N THR A 314 3.75 15.75 17.20
CA THR A 314 3.84 15.47 18.63
C THR A 314 2.65 14.67 19.11
N THR A 315 2.78 14.01 20.26
CA THR A 315 1.63 13.40 20.92
C THR A 315 0.69 14.46 21.47
N GLN A 316 -0.60 14.15 21.60
CA GLN A 316 -1.65 15.10 22.02
C GLN A 316 -1.40 15.74 23.41
N GLU A 317 -0.71 15.04 24.30
CA GLU A 317 -0.48 15.46 25.68
C GLU A 317 0.67 16.46 25.85
N LYS A 318 1.57 16.60 24.85
CA LYS A 318 2.77 17.43 24.99
C LYS A 318 2.58 18.83 24.43
N ARG A 319 2.93 19.82 25.27
CA ARG A 319 3.11 21.19 24.80
C ARG A 319 4.48 21.34 24.16
N VAL A 320 4.49 21.73 22.87
CA VAL A 320 5.71 21.99 22.09
C VAL A 320 5.73 23.44 21.64
N VAL A 321 6.84 24.12 21.89
CA VAL A 321 7.07 25.50 21.44
C VAL A 321 8.32 25.49 20.59
N VAL A 322 8.23 25.96 19.35
CA VAL A 322 9.35 26.05 18.41
C VAL A 322 9.55 27.47 17.95
N GLN A 323 10.78 27.96 17.97
CA GLN A 323 11.15 29.30 17.52
C GLN A 323 12.35 29.23 16.58
N GLY A 324 12.27 29.93 15.43
CA GLY A 324 13.40 30.22 14.54
C GLY A 324 13.87 29.05 13.65
N LEU A 325 13.09 27.94 13.52
CA LEU A 325 13.44 26.85 12.63
C LEU A 325 12.94 27.09 11.20
N ASP A 326 13.73 26.67 10.22
CA ASP A 326 13.39 26.70 8.79
C ASP A 326 13.78 25.41 8.09
N GLY A 327 12.77 24.64 7.60
CA GLY A 327 12.97 23.38 6.89
C GLY A 327 13.39 22.22 7.81
N TYR A 328 12.76 22.09 8.98
CA TYR A 328 13.06 21.01 9.95
C TYR A 328 11.88 20.08 10.18
N ILE A 329 12.23 18.86 10.57
CA ILE A 329 11.35 17.89 11.20
C ILE A 329 11.53 18.03 12.71
N VAL A 330 10.45 18.17 13.45
CA VAL A 330 10.40 18.06 14.92
C VAL A 330 9.36 16.98 15.23
N ALA A 331 9.81 15.80 15.62
CA ALA A 331 8.94 14.67 15.90
C ALA A 331 9.23 14.06 17.27
N GLU A 332 8.19 13.84 18.06
CA GLU A 332 8.33 13.31 19.42
C GLU A 332 7.36 12.15 19.66
N LYS A 333 7.90 11.04 20.16
CA LYS A 333 7.15 9.88 20.64
C LYS A 333 7.95 9.05 21.63
N ASN A 334 7.27 8.50 22.65
CA ASN A 334 7.87 7.57 23.61
C ASN A 334 9.20 8.06 24.22
N ASN A 335 9.22 9.30 24.69
CA ASN A 335 10.39 9.97 25.27
C ASN A 335 11.59 10.15 24.31
N THR A 336 11.34 10.04 23.00
CA THR A 336 12.35 10.29 21.97
C THR A 336 11.94 11.51 21.16
N LEU A 337 12.86 12.49 21.07
CA LEU A 337 12.67 13.70 20.27
C LEU A 337 13.67 13.72 19.12
N LEU A 338 13.17 13.78 17.90
CA LEU A 338 13.95 14.01 16.69
C LEU A 338 13.83 15.47 16.26
N ILE A 339 14.96 16.12 16.06
CA ILE A 339 15.06 17.42 15.37
C ILE A 339 16.11 17.26 14.28
N CYS A 340 15.69 17.25 13.01
CA CYS A 340 16.62 17.16 11.90
C CYS A 340 16.12 17.99 10.70
N ARG A 341 17.00 18.32 9.77
CA ARG A 341 16.59 19.01 8.54
C ARG A 341 15.71 18.13 7.70
N LEU A 342 14.64 18.67 7.12
CA LEU A 342 13.75 17.96 6.20
C LEU A 342 14.53 17.43 4.98
N SER A 343 15.53 18.15 4.50
CA SER A 343 16.44 17.72 3.41
C SER A 343 17.29 16.49 3.76
N GLU A 344 17.43 16.17 5.05
CA GLU A 344 18.24 15.04 5.55
C GLU A 344 17.36 13.83 5.97
N GLU A 345 16.08 13.84 5.63
CA GLU A 345 15.12 12.81 6.05
C GLU A 345 15.52 11.37 5.68
N GLN A 346 16.28 11.18 4.60
CA GLN A 346 16.77 9.85 4.19
C GLN A 346 17.77 9.25 5.20
N ARG A 347 18.44 10.10 5.99
CA ARG A 347 19.40 9.70 7.03
C ARG A 347 18.76 9.32 8.36
N ILE A 348 17.45 9.48 8.49
CA ILE A 348 16.74 9.09 9.72
C ILE A 348 17.00 7.63 10.10
N LYS A 349 17.22 6.75 9.12
CA LYS A 349 17.61 5.35 9.36
C LYS A 349 18.95 5.22 10.09
N GLU A 350 19.90 6.13 9.82
CA GLU A 350 21.20 6.17 10.52
C GLU A 350 20.98 6.63 11.97
N PHE A 351 20.14 7.65 12.18
CA PHE A 351 19.85 8.21 13.50
C PHE A 351 19.06 7.24 14.41
N SER A 352 18.32 6.33 13.82
CA SER A 352 17.51 5.32 14.53
C SER A 352 18.26 4.01 14.82
N ALA A 353 19.51 3.87 14.39
CA ALA A 353 20.28 2.62 14.48
C ALA A 353 21.07 2.46 15.79
N GLU A 354 20.94 3.39 16.75
CA GLU A 354 21.61 3.38 18.06
C GLU A 354 20.75 2.67 19.13
#